data_85616e75d0d648c30fbe14afc6d0ea38
#
_entry.id   85616e75d0d648c30fbe14afc6d0ea38
#
_cell.length_a   1.000
_cell.length_b   1.000
_cell.length_c   1.000
_cell.angle_alpha   90.00
_cell.angle_beta   90.00
_cell.angle_gamma   90.00
#
_symmetry.space_group_name_H-M   'P 1'
#
loop_
_entity.id
_entity.type
_entity.pdbx_description
1 polymer ?
#
loop_
_entity_poly.entity_id
_entity_poly.type
_entity_poly.pdbx_seq_one_letter_code
_entity_poly.pdbx_strand_id
1 'polypeptide(L)'
;MPRLRVPALIVVRTTWILVSIVLMVAAGVAWATYQDLNEGVRRSRAIAPDAPRSTGAVNILVMGLTTRLDLNGEPLPDAVLSQLQAGESDRGGYNANTLMLLHIPNDGSQASALSIPRDNFVELHGVPGEPIKGKIKEAYGRAKIAEESRLRSQGARSPRELEYLGREAGRRAQIETVRAFLDVPIDHMAEVSLAGFYYLAGALGGVEVCVNNATQDTYSGSNLVAGKQTLNASQALAFVRQRHGLKNGDLDRTRRQQAFIASVMHKIRAQGSSALPGLVDVAKQNVVVDEGIELFDFALRMSNLTGGRMAFQTLPIEHTETVDGESINIVDTHKVRRVVAEIVDPPARKQQKPPAPVPAAPAEAQPPPPPTADSIPCVD
;
A
#
# COMPACT_ATOMS: atom_id res chain seq x y z
N MET A 1 52.09 20.23 47.42
CA MET A 1 51.22 20.68 46.31
C MET A 1 50.28 19.57 45.89
N PRO A 2 49.02 19.58 46.30
CA PRO A 2 47.98 18.85 45.62
C PRO A 2 46.68 19.65 45.68
N ARG A 3 46.42 20.54 44.71
CA ARG A 3 45.15 21.31 44.65
C ARG A 3 44.48 21.40 43.27
N LEU A 4 44.81 20.53 42.33
CA LEU A 4 44.27 20.62 40.96
C LEU A 4 43.33 19.47 40.52
N ARG A 5 42.99 18.54 41.41
CA ARG A 5 42.13 17.39 41.03
C ARG A 5 40.62 17.56 41.28
N VAL A 6 40.24 18.45 42.20
CA VAL A 6 38.85 18.65 42.61
C VAL A 6 37.99 19.30 41.50
N PRO A 7 38.44 20.38 40.79
CA PRO A 7 37.63 20.98 39.75
C PRO A 7 37.42 20.07 38.51
N ALA A 8 38.41 19.25 38.13
CA ALA A 8 38.29 18.31 37.01
C ALA A 8 37.24 17.21 37.27
N LEU A 9 37.17 16.69 38.49
CA LEU A 9 36.18 15.70 38.90
C LEU A 9 34.75 16.27 38.93
N ILE A 10 34.57 17.51 39.30
CA ILE A 10 33.27 18.20 39.28
C ILE A 10 32.84 18.43 37.85
N VAL A 11 33.71 18.90 36.97
CA VAL A 11 33.41 19.09 35.55
C VAL A 11 33.02 17.75 34.89
N VAL A 12 33.75 16.68 35.13
CA VAL A 12 33.40 15.34 34.57
C VAL A 12 32.05 14.87 35.11
N ARG A 13 31.77 15.01 36.42
CA ARG A 13 30.45 14.62 36.97
C ARG A 13 29.30 15.44 36.41
N THR A 14 29.45 16.74 36.27
CA THR A 14 28.41 17.61 35.68
C THR A 14 28.18 17.29 34.21
N THR A 15 29.24 16.99 33.45
CA THR A 15 29.10 16.55 32.04
C THR A 15 28.32 15.23 31.92
N TRP A 16 28.64 14.24 32.78
CA TRP A 16 27.90 12.97 32.79
C TRP A 16 26.43 13.14 33.19
N ILE A 17 26.12 14.02 34.15
CA ILE A 17 24.73 14.33 34.52
C ILE A 17 24.00 14.99 33.36
N LEU A 18 24.60 15.95 32.65
CA LEU A 18 23.99 16.59 31.47
C LEU A 18 23.78 15.61 30.36
N VAL A 19 24.74 14.74 30.04
CA VAL A 19 24.58 13.67 29.03
C VAL A 19 23.44 12.72 29.40
N SER A 20 23.35 12.32 30.69
CA SER A 20 22.27 11.45 31.17
C SER A 20 20.90 12.13 31.05
N ILE A 21 20.79 13.41 31.34
CA ILE A 21 19.55 14.18 31.18
C ILE A 21 19.16 14.26 29.68
N VAL A 22 20.11 14.56 28.81
CA VAL A 22 19.86 14.61 27.35
C VAL A 22 19.41 13.26 26.83
N LEU A 23 20.06 12.16 27.24
CA LEU A 23 19.65 10.79 26.87
C LEU A 23 18.28 10.45 27.43
N MET A 24 17.96 10.85 28.66
CA MET A 24 16.63 10.60 29.25
C MET A 24 15.55 11.39 28.53
N VAL A 25 15.79 12.65 28.17
CA VAL A 25 14.87 13.47 27.39
C VAL A 25 14.70 12.87 25.96
N ALA A 26 15.79 12.50 25.32
CA ALA A 26 15.74 11.85 24.00
C ALA A 26 14.96 10.52 24.05
N ALA A 27 15.19 9.69 25.07
CA ALA A 27 14.44 8.46 25.28
C ALA A 27 12.96 8.74 25.58
N GLY A 28 12.65 9.76 26.38
CA GLY A 28 11.27 10.18 26.66
C GLY A 28 10.54 10.67 25.42
N VAL A 29 11.20 11.48 24.59
CA VAL A 29 10.64 11.94 23.30
C VAL A 29 10.44 10.75 22.35
N ALA A 30 11.43 9.86 22.23
CA ALA A 30 11.32 8.67 21.40
C ALA A 30 10.17 7.76 21.87
N TRP A 31 10.03 7.57 23.18
CA TRP A 31 8.93 6.81 23.78
C TRP A 31 7.57 7.47 23.55
N ALA A 32 7.45 8.77 23.74
CA ALA A 32 6.21 9.51 23.50
C ALA A 32 5.81 9.43 22.00
N THR A 33 6.78 9.56 21.09
CA THR A 33 6.54 9.41 19.64
C THR A 33 6.12 7.99 19.30
N TYR A 34 6.73 6.98 19.93
CA TYR A 34 6.36 5.56 19.76
C TYR A 34 4.91 5.29 20.22
N GLN A 35 4.55 5.76 21.41
CA GLN A 35 3.18 5.63 21.94
C GLN A 35 2.17 6.35 21.05
N ASP A 36 2.47 7.56 20.65
CA ASP A 36 1.63 8.38 19.79
C ASP A 36 1.38 7.72 18.42
N LEU A 37 2.41 7.11 17.83
CA LEU A 37 2.29 6.31 16.60
C LEU A 37 1.37 5.09 16.76
N ASN A 38 1.50 4.36 17.85
CA ASN A 38 0.77 3.11 18.05
C ASN A 38 -0.69 3.34 18.47
N GLU A 39 -0.98 4.37 19.27
CA GLU A 39 -2.32 4.62 19.82
C GLU A 39 -3.23 5.40 18.86
N GLY A 40 -2.67 6.15 17.91
CA GLY A 40 -3.44 7.03 17.03
C GLY A 40 -4.00 6.38 15.77
N VAL A 41 -3.40 5.30 15.26
CA VAL A 41 -3.83 4.65 14.02
C VAL A 41 -4.97 3.67 14.27
N ARG A 42 -5.99 3.67 13.42
CA ARG A 42 -7.11 2.74 13.54
C ARG A 42 -6.66 1.31 13.33
N ARG A 43 -7.10 0.43 14.23
CA ARG A 43 -6.78 -0.99 14.23
C ARG A 43 -7.95 -1.84 13.76
N SER A 44 -7.66 -2.91 13.00
CA SER A 44 -8.61 -3.89 12.48
C SER A 44 -8.30 -5.29 13.01
N ARG A 45 -9.34 -6.06 13.28
CA ARG A 45 -9.28 -7.48 13.69
C ARG A 45 -9.60 -8.43 12.55
N ALA A 46 -9.42 -7.98 11.31
CA ALA A 46 -9.77 -8.80 10.15
C ALA A 46 -8.85 -10.02 9.98
N ILE A 47 -7.62 -9.96 10.46
CA ILE A 47 -6.70 -11.12 10.48
C ILE A 47 -6.88 -11.85 11.82
N ALA A 48 -7.32 -13.10 11.74
CA ALA A 48 -7.51 -13.92 12.93
C ALA A 48 -6.16 -14.21 13.62
N PRO A 49 -6.13 -14.28 14.98
CA PRO A 49 -4.89 -14.54 15.71
C PRO A 49 -4.19 -15.86 15.33
N ASP A 50 -4.96 -16.86 14.95
CA ASP A 50 -4.54 -18.20 14.53
C ASP A 50 -4.33 -18.33 13.01
N ALA A 51 -4.43 -17.23 12.26
CA ALA A 51 -4.17 -17.23 10.82
C ALA A 51 -2.73 -17.67 10.52
N PRO A 52 -2.51 -18.42 9.44
CA PRO A 52 -1.17 -18.79 9.00
C PRO A 52 -0.26 -17.57 8.84
N ARG A 53 0.97 -17.67 9.33
CA ARG A 53 1.99 -16.61 9.25
C ARG A 53 3.15 -17.03 8.37
N SER A 54 3.79 -16.06 7.77
CA SER A 54 5.00 -16.25 6.97
C SER A 54 6.19 -16.62 7.86
N THR A 55 7.08 -17.47 7.35
CA THR A 55 8.37 -17.77 7.98
C THR A 55 9.49 -17.12 7.19
N GLY A 56 10.38 -16.40 7.87
CA GLY A 56 11.54 -15.75 7.20
C GLY A 56 11.23 -14.47 6.42
N ALA A 57 9.98 -14.03 6.40
CA ALA A 57 9.54 -12.81 5.72
C ALA A 57 8.28 -12.25 6.37
N VAL A 58 7.85 -11.07 5.92
CA VAL A 58 6.56 -10.46 6.29
C VAL A 58 5.78 -10.13 5.01
N ASN A 59 4.54 -10.61 4.91
CA ASN A 59 3.61 -10.34 3.82
C ASN A 59 2.54 -9.36 4.26
N ILE A 60 2.45 -8.20 3.62
CA ILE A 60 1.50 -7.14 3.95
C ILE A 60 0.58 -6.89 2.76
N LEU A 61 -0.73 -7.06 2.94
CA LEU A 61 -1.72 -6.71 1.93
C LEU A 61 -2.10 -5.24 2.06
N VAL A 62 -1.73 -4.44 1.06
CA VAL A 62 -2.18 -3.05 0.93
C VAL A 62 -3.43 -3.00 0.07
N MET A 63 -4.48 -2.37 0.60
CA MET A 63 -5.79 -2.22 -0.05
C MET A 63 -6.12 -0.74 -0.23
N GLY A 64 -6.42 -0.34 -1.46
CA GLY A 64 -6.90 1.01 -1.80
C GLY A 64 -8.40 0.99 -2.08
N LEU A 65 -9.21 1.64 -1.22
CA LEU A 65 -10.65 1.73 -1.39
C LEU A 65 -11.04 3.03 -2.09
N THR A 66 -12.10 2.97 -2.90
CA THR A 66 -12.66 4.14 -3.61
C THR A 66 -13.94 4.68 -2.98
N THR A 67 -14.19 4.37 -1.72
CA THR A 67 -15.30 4.97 -0.97
C THR A 67 -15.14 6.49 -0.85
N ARG A 68 -16.27 7.19 -0.85
CA ARG A 68 -16.38 8.62 -0.63
C ARG A 68 -16.85 8.96 0.78
N LEU A 69 -16.81 7.98 1.64
CA LEU A 69 -17.09 8.11 3.05
C LEU A 69 -15.79 8.09 3.84
N ASP A 70 -15.79 8.77 4.96
CA ASP A 70 -14.69 8.70 5.92
C ASP A 70 -14.60 7.34 6.61
N LEU A 71 -13.71 7.20 7.57
CA LEU A 71 -13.56 5.95 8.33
C LEU A 71 -14.72 5.69 9.34
N ASN A 72 -15.62 6.66 9.56
CA ASN A 72 -16.81 6.51 10.39
C ASN A 72 -18.07 6.24 9.57
N GLY A 73 -17.98 6.28 8.24
CA GLY A 73 -19.11 6.15 7.32
C GLY A 73 -19.82 7.48 7.03
N GLU A 74 -19.24 8.61 7.45
CA GLU A 74 -19.79 9.93 7.16
C GLU A 74 -19.36 10.40 5.76
N PRO A 75 -20.22 11.09 5.02
CA PRO A 75 -19.88 11.67 3.73
C PRO A 75 -18.66 12.61 3.84
N LEU A 76 -17.75 12.51 2.87
CA LEU A 76 -16.66 13.48 2.76
C LEU A 76 -17.22 14.86 2.42
N PRO A 77 -16.63 15.96 2.94
CA PRO A 77 -17.03 17.31 2.59
C PRO A 77 -16.97 17.57 1.06
N ASP A 78 -17.93 18.34 0.52
CA ASP A 78 -18.01 18.64 -0.90
C ASP A 78 -16.71 19.27 -1.44
N ALA A 79 -16.06 20.12 -0.66
CA ALA A 79 -14.77 20.70 -1.01
C ALA A 79 -13.69 19.62 -1.23
N VAL A 80 -13.70 18.54 -0.44
CA VAL A 80 -12.81 17.40 -0.59
C VAL A 80 -13.22 16.59 -1.82
N LEU A 81 -14.50 16.26 -1.97
CA LEU A 81 -15.02 15.52 -3.13
C LEU A 81 -14.68 16.21 -4.46
N SER A 82 -14.76 17.53 -4.50
CA SER A 82 -14.39 18.33 -5.66
C SER A 82 -12.89 18.21 -5.98
N GLN A 83 -12.03 18.26 -4.96
CA GLN A 83 -10.58 18.08 -5.12
C GLN A 83 -10.21 16.66 -5.55
N LEU A 84 -10.97 15.67 -5.11
CA LEU A 84 -10.80 14.26 -5.48
C LEU A 84 -11.33 13.97 -6.89
N GLN A 85 -12.11 14.87 -7.49
CA GLN A 85 -12.88 14.61 -8.72
C GLN A 85 -13.62 13.27 -8.64
N ALA A 86 -14.26 13.05 -7.49
CA ALA A 86 -14.84 11.75 -7.16
C ALA A 86 -16.34 11.66 -7.49
N GLY A 87 -16.98 12.78 -7.86
CA GLY A 87 -18.43 12.93 -7.97
C GLY A 87 -19.08 13.03 -6.58
N GLU A 88 -20.37 12.79 -6.51
CA GLU A 88 -21.17 12.90 -5.29
C GLU A 88 -20.85 11.78 -4.29
N SER A 89 -21.18 11.97 -3.01
CA SER A 89 -20.85 11.06 -1.92
C SER A 89 -21.59 9.72 -1.99
N ASP A 90 -22.76 9.66 -2.64
CA ASP A 90 -23.55 8.46 -2.89
C ASP A 90 -22.97 7.55 -3.98
N ARG A 91 -22.04 8.08 -4.79
CA ARG A 91 -21.37 7.33 -5.84
C ARG A 91 -20.14 6.60 -5.29
N GLY A 92 -19.87 5.44 -5.88
CA GLY A 92 -18.74 4.59 -5.50
C GLY A 92 -19.11 3.58 -4.42
N GLY A 93 -18.37 2.54 -4.37
CA GLY A 93 -18.57 1.43 -3.47
C GLY A 93 -17.31 1.11 -2.67
N TYR A 94 -17.38 0.05 -1.93
CA TYR A 94 -16.29 -0.47 -1.11
C TYR A 94 -15.42 -1.49 -1.87
N ASN A 95 -15.24 -1.29 -3.16
CA ASN A 95 -14.33 -2.13 -3.94
C ASN A 95 -12.87 -1.79 -3.63
N ALA A 96 -12.06 -2.82 -3.40
CA ALA A 96 -10.61 -2.68 -3.25
C ALA A 96 -9.97 -2.50 -4.63
N ASN A 97 -10.01 -1.28 -5.15
CA ASN A 97 -9.56 -0.95 -6.50
C ASN A 97 -8.03 -0.89 -6.66
N THR A 98 -7.28 -0.98 -5.58
CA THR A 98 -5.84 -1.23 -5.55
C THR A 98 -5.58 -2.38 -4.60
N LEU A 99 -4.91 -3.41 -5.07
CA LEU A 99 -4.47 -4.56 -4.28
C LEU A 99 -3.00 -4.79 -4.56
N MET A 100 -2.18 -4.77 -3.52
CA MET A 100 -0.74 -4.97 -3.61
C MET A 100 -0.27 -5.81 -2.43
N LEU A 101 0.47 -6.87 -2.71
CA LEU A 101 1.17 -7.66 -1.70
C LEU A 101 2.60 -7.15 -1.59
N LEU A 102 2.97 -6.63 -0.43
CA LEU A 102 4.35 -6.33 -0.08
C LEU A 102 4.96 -7.56 0.59
N HIS A 103 6.01 -8.09 -0.01
CA HIS A 103 6.82 -9.17 0.56
C HIS A 103 8.15 -8.61 1.02
N ILE A 104 8.44 -8.73 2.31
CA ILE A 104 9.62 -8.15 2.97
C ILE A 104 10.41 -9.28 3.64
N PRO A 105 11.49 -9.76 3.01
CA PRO A 105 12.35 -10.78 3.61
C PRO A 105 13.04 -10.28 4.88
N ASN A 106 13.16 -11.16 5.89
CA ASN A 106 13.82 -10.81 7.17
C ASN A 106 15.35 -10.80 7.06
N ASP A 107 15.93 -11.40 6.01
CA ASP A 107 17.36 -11.45 5.76
C ASP A 107 17.95 -10.18 5.13
N GLY A 108 17.11 -9.15 4.93
CA GLY A 108 17.49 -7.89 4.31
C GLY A 108 17.72 -7.98 2.80
N SER A 109 17.30 -9.06 2.15
CA SER A 109 17.30 -9.16 0.69
C SER A 109 16.26 -8.22 0.06
N GLN A 110 16.13 -8.23 -1.26
CA GLN A 110 15.24 -7.33 -1.98
C GLN A 110 13.77 -7.60 -1.64
N ALA A 111 13.07 -6.57 -1.20
CA ALA A 111 11.62 -6.64 -1.04
C ALA A 111 10.91 -6.59 -2.40
N SER A 112 9.70 -7.12 -2.44
CA SER A 112 8.86 -7.16 -3.64
C SER A 112 7.48 -6.58 -3.38
N ALA A 113 6.99 -5.78 -4.33
CA ALA A 113 5.64 -5.24 -4.34
C ALA A 113 4.87 -5.83 -5.53
N LEU A 114 3.98 -6.78 -5.24
CA LEU A 114 3.22 -7.52 -6.24
C LEU A 114 1.84 -6.88 -6.41
N SER A 115 1.62 -6.21 -7.53
CA SER A 115 0.31 -5.65 -7.86
C SER A 115 -0.61 -6.75 -8.38
N ILE A 116 -1.78 -6.87 -7.77
CA ILE A 116 -2.82 -7.82 -8.12
C ILE A 116 -3.85 -7.09 -8.99
N PRO A 117 -4.01 -7.42 -10.28
CA PRO A 117 -5.00 -6.77 -11.13
C PRO A 117 -6.41 -6.96 -10.55
N ARG A 118 -7.07 -5.85 -10.27
CA ARG A 118 -8.32 -5.79 -9.50
C ARG A 118 -9.52 -6.47 -10.18
N ASP A 119 -9.47 -6.57 -11.50
CA ASP A 119 -10.53 -7.15 -12.31
C ASP A 119 -10.28 -8.65 -12.61
N ASN A 120 -9.31 -9.30 -11.93
CA ASN A 120 -9.12 -10.74 -11.99
C ASN A 120 -10.37 -11.46 -11.52
N PHE A 121 -10.88 -12.37 -12.37
CA PHE A 121 -12.09 -13.14 -12.12
C PHE A 121 -11.72 -14.43 -11.38
N VAL A 122 -11.98 -14.45 -10.08
CA VAL A 122 -11.54 -15.49 -9.15
C VAL A 122 -12.70 -15.94 -8.24
N GLU A 123 -12.51 -17.02 -7.51
CA GLU A 123 -13.37 -17.40 -6.41
C GLU A 123 -13.21 -16.41 -5.25
N LEU A 124 -14.34 -15.91 -4.74
CA LEU A 124 -14.37 -14.96 -3.61
C LEU A 124 -14.61 -15.72 -2.32
N HIS A 125 -13.70 -15.59 -1.37
CA HIS A 125 -13.75 -16.25 -0.07
C HIS A 125 -14.24 -15.29 1.02
N GLY A 126 -14.89 -15.84 2.06
CA GLY A 126 -15.43 -15.04 3.17
C GLY A 126 -16.65 -14.17 2.80
N VAL A 127 -17.17 -14.31 1.57
CA VAL A 127 -18.42 -13.70 1.15
C VAL A 127 -19.54 -14.70 1.41
N PRO A 128 -20.60 -14.35 2.17
CA PRO A 128 -21.70 -15.26 2.47
C PRO A 128 -22.44 -15.72 1.19
N GLY A 129 -22.81 -16.98 1.13
CA GLY A 129 -23.51 -17.62 0.01
C GLY A 129 -22.78 -18.85 -0.52
N GLU A 130 -23.19 -19.35 -1.66
CA GLU A 130 -22.51 -20.41 -2.41
C GLU A 130 -21.15 -19.93 -2.93
N PRO A 131 -20.24 -20.84 -3.33
CA PRO A 131 -18.98 -20.42 -3.95
C PRO A 131 -19.24 -19.43 -5.08
N ILE A 132 -18.83 -18.18 -4.86
CA ILE A 132 -19.10 -17.07 -5.77
C ILE A 132 -17.82 -16.72 -6.50
N LYS A 133 -17.88 -16.70 -7.83
CA LYS A 133 -16.83 -16.08 -8.67
C LYS A 133 -17.16 -14.61 -8.93
N GLY A 134 -16.16 -13.78 -8.95
CA GLY A 134 -16.30 -12.35 -9.24
C GLY A 134 -14.95 -11.68 -9.43
N LYS A 135 -14.96 -10.38 -9.67
CA LYS A 135 -13.72 -9.60 -9.70
C LYS A 135 -13.13 -9.55 -8.30
N ILE A 136 -11.85 -9.84 -8.15
CA ILE A 136 -11.18 -9.92 -6.85
C ILE A 136 -11.41 -8.68 -5.97
N LYS A 137 -11.56 -7.50 -6.58
CA LYS A 137 -11.87 -6.24 -5.89
C LYS A 137 -13.21 -6.22 -5.17
N GLU A 138 -14.16 -7.08 -5.56
CA GLU A 138 -15.54 -7.07 -5.08
C GLU A 138 -15.73 -7.81 -3.76
N ALA A 139 -14.76 -8.65 -3.37
CA ALA A 139 -14.85 -9.44 -2.15
C ALA A 139 -15.16 -8.57 -0.93
N TYR A 140 -14.48 -7.42 -0.81
CA TYR A 140 -14.70 -6.47 0.27
C TYR A 140 -16.13 -5.93 0.30
N GLY A 141 -16.59 -5.34 -0.79
CA GLY A 141 -17.90 -4.70 -0.87
C GLY A 141 -19.06 -5.68 -0.68
N ARG A 142 -18.95 -6.87 -1.28
CA ARG A 142 -19.97 -7.92 -1.15
C ARG A 142 -20.11 -8.42 0.28
N ALA A 143 -18.99 -8.70 0.96
CA ALA A 143 -19.02 -9.16 2.35
C ALA A 143 -19.50 -8.07 3.30
N LYS A 144 -19.10 -6.80 3.09
CA LYS A 144 -19.61 -5.65 3.86
C LYS A 144 -21.12 -5.55 3.76
N ILE A 145 -21.69 -5.54 2.58
CA ILE A 145 -23.13 -5.43 2.34
C ILE A 145 -23.88 -6.59 3.00
N ALA A 146 -23.38 -7.81 2.83
CA ALA A 146 -23.98 -9.00 3.42
C ALA A 146 -24.00 -8.92 4.96
N GLU A 147 -22.89 -8.52 5.57
CA GLU A 147 -22.79 -8.39 7.03
C GLU A 147 -23.71 -7.28 7.57
N GLU A 148 -23.77 -6.12 6.92
CA GLU A 148 -24.71 -5.06 7.32
C GLU A 148 -26.17 -5.49 7.21
N SER A 149 -26.51 -6.23 6.14
CA SER A 149 -27.87 -6.78 5.96
C SER A 149 -28.23 -7.77 7.07
N ARG A 150 -27.28 -8.67 7.40
CA ARG A 150 -27.42 -9.62 8.50
C ARG A 150 -27.60 -8.91 9.86
N LEU A 151 -26.81 -7.90 10.13
CA LEU A 151 -26.87 -7.14 11.37
C LEU A 151 -28.18 -6.36 11.50
N ARG A 152 -28.67 -5.74 10.40
CA ARG A 152 -29.97 -5.06 10.39
C ARG A 152 -31.14 -6.02 10.68
N SER A 153 -31.07 -7.26 10.16
CA SER A 153 -32.12 -8.27 10.45
C SER A 153 -32.13 -8.75 11.91
N GLN A 154 -31.00 -8.59 12.63
CA GLN A 154 -30.89 -8.97 14.06
C GLN A 154 -31.31 -7.87 15.02
N GLY A 155 -31.62 -6.69 14.56
CA GLY A 155 -32.10 -5.57 15.39
C GLY A 155 -31.44 -4.23 15.02
N ALA A 156 -31.91 -3.18 15.71
CA ALA A 156 -31.42 -1.82 15.48
C ALA A 156 -29.95 -1.66 15.92
N ARG A 157 -29.15 -1.10 15.05
CA ARG A 157 -27.74 -0.71 15.31
C ARG A 157 -27.50 0.69 14.79
N SER A 158 -26.52 1.39 15.37
CA SER A 158 -26.14 2.70 14.86
C SER A 158 -25.51 2.59 13.47
N PRO A 159 -25.67 3.58 12.59
CA PRO A 159 -25.00 3.60 11.29
C PRO A 159 -23.48 3.40 11.40
N ARG A 160 -22.85 4.02 12.40
CA ARG A 160 -21.42 3.91 12.68
C ARG A 160 -21.00 2.47 13.06
N GLU A 161 -21.83 1.78 13.83
CA GLU A 161 -21.56 0.38 14.21
C GLU A 161 -21.71 -0.55 13.01
N LEU A 162 -22.73 -0.36 12.18
CA LEU A 162 -22.92 -1.09 10.93
C LEU A 162 -21.75 -0.89 9.99
N GLU A 163 -21.30 0.36 9.82
CA GLU A 163 -20.14 0.70 9.00
C GLU A 163 -18.87 -0.01 9.51
N TYR A 164 -18.61 0.08 10.82
CA TYR A 164 -17.42 -0.56 11.42
C TYR A 164 -17.42 -2.08 11.20
N LEU A 165 -18.51 -2.76 11.59
CA LEU A 165 -18.62 -4.22 11.49
C LEU A 165 -18.66 -4.69 10.03
N GLY A 166 -19.33 -3.95 9.17
CA GLY A 166 -19.35 -4.21 7.73
C GLY A 166 -17.95 -4.11 7.12
N ARG A 167 -17.18 -3.09 7.47
CA ARG A 167 -15.79 -2.98 7.01
C ARG A 167 -14.90 -4.10 7.52
N GLU A 168 -15.08 -4.53 8.80
CA GLU A 168 -14.34 -5.67 9.34
C GLU A 168 -14.62 -6.96 8.53
N ALA A 169 -15.87 -7.21 8.19
CA ALA A 169 -16.26 -8.34 7.33
C ALA A 169 -15.65 -8.19 5.92
N GLY A 170 -15.70 -6.98 5.34
CA GLY A 170 -15.11 -6.69 4.04
C GLY A 170 -13.59 -6.92 4.00
N ARG A 171 -12.85 -6.45 5.00
CA ARG A 171 -11.40 -6.68 5.14
C ARG A 171 -11.08 -8.16 5.21
N ARG A 172 -11.81 -8.88 6.05
CA ARG A 172 -11.62 -10.33 6.23
C ARG A 172 -11.80 -11.07 4.91
N ALA A 173 -12.91 -10.83 4.23
CA ALA A 173 -13.19 -11.49 2.94
C ALA A 173 -12.15 -11.14 1.87
N GLN A 174 -11.70 -9.89 1.80
CA GLN A 174 -10.66 -9.48 0.86
C GLN A 174 -9.32 -10.18 1.16
N ILE A 175 -8.93 -10.27 2.43
CA ILE A 175 -7.70 -10.96 2.86
C ILE A 175 -7.80 -12.45 2.55
N GLU A 176 -8.91 -13.11 2.88
CA GLU A 176 -9.14 -14.53 2.62
C GLU A 176 -9.12 -14.84 1.10
N THR A 177 -9.77 -13.98 0.30
CA THR A 177 -9.77 -14.11 -1.16
C THR A 177 -8.35 -13.98 -1.74
N VAL A 178 -7.59 -12.99 -1.32
CA VAL A 178 -6.21 -12.80 -1.80
C VAL A 178 -5.31 -13.95 -1.34
N ARG A 179 -5.42 -14.37 -0.07
CA ARG A 179 -4.67 -15.50 0.49
C ARG A 179 -4.93 -16.79 -0.31
N ALA A 180 -6.20 -17.10 -0.55
CA ALA A 180 -6.59 -18.27 -1.33
C ALA A 180 -6.13 -18.18 -2.79
N PHE A 181 -6.22 -17.02 -3.40
CA PHE A 181 -5.81 -16.81 -4.80
C PHE A 181 -4.29 -16.97 -4.97
N LEU A 182 -3.50 -16.36 -4.10
CA LEU A 182 -2.03 -16.35 -4.20
C LEU A 182 -1.36 -17.57 -3.58
N ASP A 183 -2.06 -18.28 -2.68
CA ASP A 183 -1.54 -19.39 -1.87
C ASP A 183 -0.36 -18.99 -0.97
N VAL A 184 -0.46 -17.82 -0.34
CA VAL A 184 0.54 -17.30 0.59
C VAL A 184 -0.11 -16.74 1.85
N PRO A 185 0.53 -16.86 3.04
CA PRO A 185 0.09 -16.18 4.24
C PRO A 185 0.04 -14.66 4.06
N ILE A 186 -0.94 -14.02 4.68
CA ILE A 186 -1.00 -12.55 4.82
C ILE A 186 -0.81 -12.24 6.31
N ASP A 187 0.34 -11.67 6.64
CA ASP A 187 0.71 -11.40 8.03
C ASP A 187 0.09 -10.12 8.56
N HIS A 188 0.03 -9.10 7.70
CA HIS A 188 -0.50 -7.78 8.02
C HIS A 188 -1.34 -7.22 6.89
N MET A 189 -2.16 -6.22 7.21
CA MET A 189 -2.89 -5.44 6.22
C MET A 189 -2.78 -3.94 6.48
N ALA A 190 -2.86 -3.16 5.40
CA ALA A 190 -3.06 -1.73 5.44
C ALA A 190 -4.17 -1.33 4.46
N GLU A 191 -5.13 -0.53 4.92
CA GLU A 191 -6.21 0.00 4.10
C GLU A 191 -6.10 1.50 4.02
N VAL A 192 -6.19 2.05 2.81
CA VAL A 192 -6.17 3.48 2.53
C VAL A 192 -7.39 3.84 1.68
N SER A 193 -8.15 4.85 2.11
CA SER A 193 -9.26 5.37 1.32
C SER A 193 -8.78 6.36 0.26
N LEU A 194 -9.69 6.75 -0.64
CA LEU A 194 -9.43 7.78 -1.65
C LEU A 194 -8.99 9.11 -1.00
N ALA A 195 -9.70 9.54 0.05
CA ALA A 195 -9.35 10.72 0.83
C ALA A 195 -8.01 10.54 1.55
N GLY A 196 -7.77 9.35 2.12
CA GLY A 196 -6.50 9.03 2.77
C GLY A 196 -5.31 9.18 1.85
N PHE A 197 -5.42 8.67 0.62
CA PHE A 197 -4.37 8.87 -0.39
C PHE A 197 -4.13 10.36 -0.68
N TYR A 198 -5.20 11.15 -0.86
CA TYR A 198 -5.11 12.58 -1.11
C TYR A 198 -4.38 13.32 0.00
N TYR A 199 -4.77 13.07 1.26
CA TYR A 199 -4.13 13.70 2.41
C TYR A 199 -2.66 13.27 2.59
N LEU A 200 -2.34 11.97 2.37
CA LEU A 200 -0.96 11.47 2.42
C LEU A 200 -0.09 12.12 1.34
N ALA A 201 -0.61 12.24 0.11
CA ALA A 201 0.11 12.91 -0.97
C ALA A 201 0.31 14.41 -0.67
N GLY A 202 -0.68 15.05 -0.03
CA GLY A 202 -0.60 16.45 0.44
C GLY A 202 0.46 16.64 1.52
N ALA A 203 0.50 15.75 2.53
CA ALA A 203 1.48 15.80 3.61
C ALA A 203 2.93 15.67 3.11
N LEU A 204 3.13 14.99 1.98
CA LEU A 204 4.44 14.93 1.32
C LEU A 204 4.86 16.25 0.67
N GLY A 205 3.98 17.26 0.54
CA GLY A 205 4.29 18.52 -0.14
C GLY A 205 4.55 18.36 -1.64
N GLY A 206 3.82 17.44 -2.30
CA GLY A 206 3.96 17.08 -3.70
C GLY A 206 4.91 15.90 -3.95
N VAL A 207 4.69 15.19 -5.05
CA VAL A 207 5.49 14.01 -5.44
C VAL A 207 5.97 14.18 -6.88
N GLU A 208 7.26 14.03 -7.11
CA GLU A 208 7.83 14.08 -8.46
C GLU A 208 7.54 12.76 -9.20
N VAL A 209 7.00 12.86 -10.41
CA VAL A 209 6.77 11.74 -11.31
C VAL A 209 7.33 12.03 -12.69
N CYS A 210 7.50 10.99 -13.51
CA CYS A 210 7.88 11.11 -14.90
C CYS A 210 6.84 10.45 -15.80
N VAL A 211 6.34 11.18 -16.81
CA VAL A 211 5.36 10.71 -17.79
C VAL A 211 5.99 10.69 -19.17
N ASN A 212 5.92 9.55 -19.88
CA ASN A 212 6.51 9.44 -21.21
C ASN A 212 5.79 10.34 -22.23
N ASN A 213 4.46 10.39 -22.17
CA ASN A 213 3.62 11.11 -23.10
C ASN A 213 2.65 12.04 -22.36
N ALA A 214 2.42 13.23 -22.90
CA ALA A 214 1.36 14.10 -22.38
C ALA A 214 0.00 13.38 -22.45
N THR A 215 -0.82 13.54 -21.42
CA THR A 215 -2.08 12.82 -21.31
C THR A 215 -3.15 13.67 -20.63
N GLN A 216 -4.40 13.50 -21.09
CA GLN A 216 -5.56 14.16 -20.53
C GLN A 216 -6.70 13.15 -20.38
N ASP A 217 -7.36 13.15 -19.21
CA ASP A 217 -8.51 12.30 -18.91
C ASP A 217 -9.47 13.01 -17.98
N THR A 218 -10.66 13.33 -18.48
CA THR A 218 -11.71 14.03 -17.73
C THR A 218 -12.32 13.14 -16.62
N TYR A 219 -12.26 11.82 -16.74
CA TYR A 219 -12.80 10.89 -15.74
C TYR A 219 -11.97 10.84 -14.46
N SER A 220 -10.64 10.90 -14.60
CA SER A 220 -9.73 10.96 -13.44
C SER A 220 -9.34 12.37 -13.07
N GLY A 221 -9.56 13.34 -13.96
CA GLY A 221 -9.07 14.70 -13.84
C GLY A 221 -7.60 14.86 -14.17
N SER A 222 -7.02 13.87 -14.83
CA SER A 222 -5.61 13.93 -15.22
C SER A 222 -5.40 14.90 -16.38
N ASN A 223 -4.42 15.81 -16.21
CA ASN A 223 -3.91 16.70 -17.24
C ASN A 223 -2.40 16.86 -16.99
N LEU A 224 -1.60 16.02 -17.65
CA LEU A 224 -0.17 15.88 -17.39
C LEU A 224 0.61 16.13 -18.67
N VAL A 225 1.74 16.82 -18.53
CA VAL A 225 2.70 17.02 -19.61
C VAL A 225 3.71 15.86 -19.65
N ALA A 226 4.36 15.66 -20.78
CA ALA A 226 5.47 14.72 -20.88
C ALA A 226 6.67 15.21 -20.05
N GLY A 227 7.43 14.25 -19.51
CA GLY A 227 8.63 14.49 -18.72
C GLY A 227 8.39 14.50 -17.22
N LYS A 228 9.40 14.95 -16.48
CA LYS A 228 9.39 15.06 -15.01
C LYS A 228 8.55 16.25 -14.55
N GLN A 229 7.72 16.03 -13.57
CA GLN A 229 6.88 17.07 -12.98
C GLN A 229 6.51 16.74 -11.53
N THR A 230 6.33 17.77 -10.70
CA THR A 230 5.87 17.60 -9.32
C THR A 230 4.36 17.70 -9.27
N LEU A 231 3.70 16.67 -8.79
CA LEU A 231 2.25 16.61 -8.64
C LEU A 231 1.83 17.04 -7.26
N ASN A 232 0.83 17.92 -7.16
CA ASN A 232 0.11 18.17 -5.91
C ASN A 232 -0.82 16.97 -5.57
N ALA A 233 -1.53 17.04 -4.44
CA ALA A 233 -2.38 15.93 -3.97
C ALA A 233 -3.47 15.53 -4.98
N SER A 234 -4.17 16.48 -5.59
CA SER A 234 -5.21 16.21 -6.59
C SER A 234 -4.63 15.62 -7.88
N GLN A 235 -3.52 16.17 -8.35
CA GLN A 235 -2.82 15.66 -9.54
C GLN A 235 -2.25 14.27 -9.30
N ALA A 236 -1.70 14.00 -8.10
CA ALA A 236 -1.21 12.68 -7.70
C ALA A 236 -2.34 11.64 -7.72
N LEU A 237 -3.51 12.02 -7.19
CA LEU A 237 -4.67 11.14 -7.21
C LEU A 237 -5.17 10.90 -8.65
N ALA A 238 -5.23 11.92 -9.48
CA ALA A 238 -5.59 11.81 -10.89
C ALA A 238 -4.62 10.88 -11.64
N PHE A 239 -3.30 11.04 -11.41
CA PHE A 239 -2.24 10.22 -12.00
C PHE A 239 -2.41 8.72 -11.70
N VAL A 240 -2.67 8.34 -10.44
CA VAL A 240 -2.80 6.93 -10.04
C VAL A 240 -4.17 6.32 -10.39
N ARG A 241 -5.14 7.14 -10.81
CA ARG A 241 -6.50 6.71 -11.17
C ARG A 241 -6.74 6.62 -12.66
N GLN A 242 -6.00 7.35 -13.47
CA GLN A 242 -6.22 7.43 -14.91
C GLN A 242 -6.17 6.03 -15.56
N ARG A 243 -7.11 5.79 -16.46
CA ARG A 243 -7.20 4.60 -17.31
C ARG A 243 -7.50 4.94 -18.76
N HIS A 244 -8.39 5.92 -18.97
CA HIS A 244 -8.76 6.37 -20.30
C HIS A 244 -7.61 7.15 -20.93
N GLY A 245 -7.41 6.92 -22.22
CA GLY A 245 -6.31 7.51 -22.96
C GLY A 245 -4.95 6.82 -22.75
N LEU A 246 -4.88 5.77 -21.91
CA LEU A 246 -3.70 4.93 -21.77
C LEU A 246 -3.80 3.70 -22.67
N LYS A 247 -2.68 3.29 -23.27
CA LYS A 247 -2.61 2.21 -24.26
C LYS A 247 -3.14 0.87 -23.74
N ASN A 248 -2.76 0.52 -22.51
CA ASN A 248 -3.14 -0.75 -21.87
C ASN A 248 -4.11 -0.54 -20.70
N GLY A 249 -4.79 0.61 -20.63
CA GLY A 249 -5.85 0.91 -19.68
C GLY A 249 -5.48 0.65 -18.21
N ASP A 250 -6.08 -0.39 -17.61
CA ASP A 250 -5.89 -0.72 -16.19
C ASP A 250 -4.47 -1.21 -15.84
N LEU A 251 -3.79 -1.85 -16.77
CA LEU A 251 -2.40 -2.28 -16.56
C LEU A 251 -1.43 -1.08 -16.49
N ASP A 252 -1.61 -0.07 -17.33
CA ASP A 252 -0.81 1.15 -17.27
C ASP A 252 -1.13 1.95 -16.01
N ARG A 253 -2.40 1.98 -15.57
CA ARG A 253 -2.75 2.53 -14.25
C ARG A 253 -1.97 1.83 -13.14
N THR A 254 -1.87 0.51 -13.17
CA THR A 254 -1.10 -0.26 -12.18
C THR A 254 0.38 0.14 -12.21
N ARG A 255 0.98 0.34 -13.39
CA ARG A 255 2.36 0.85 -13.53
C ARG A 255 2.51 2.25 -12.96
N ARG A 256 1.54 3.15 -13.16
CA ARG A 256 1.53 4.47 -12.53
C ARG A 256 1.47 4.41 -11.01
N GLN A 257 0.67 3.50 -10.45
CA GLN A 257 0.64 3.27 -9.00
C GLN A 257 2.00 2.81 -8.46
N GLN A 258 2.65 1.88 -9.14
CA GLN A 258 4.01 1.43 -8.80
C GLN A 258 5.03 2.56 -8.90
N ALA A 259 5.01 3.33 -10.00
CA ALA A 259 5.88 4.48 -10.21
C ALA A 259 5.68 5.55 -9.13
N PHE A 260 4.43 5.81 -8.75
CA PHE A 260 4.11 6.75 -7.68
C PHE A 260 4.69 6.30 -6.34
N ILE A 261 4.54 5.03 -5.97
CA ILE A 261 5.12 4.48 -4.73
C ILE A 261 6.65 4.58 -4.77
N ALA A 262 7.29 4.25 -5.89
CA ALA A 262 8.73 4.41 -6.06
C ALA A 262 9.17 5.88 -5.87
N SER A 263 8.42 6.83 -6.44
CA SER A 263 8.66 8.26 -6.27
C SER A 263 8.48 8.74 -4.81
N VAL A 264 7.46 8.24 -4.12
CA VAL A 264 7.25 8.51 -2.69
C VAL A 264 8.42 7.99 -1.85
N MET A 265 8.86 6.76 -2.10
CA MET A 265 10.02 6.18 -1.40
C MET A 265 11.30 6.98 -1.67
N HIS A 266 11.52 7.38 -2.92
CA HIS A 266 12.64 8.25 -3.29
C HIS A 266 12.60 9.58 -2.55
N LYS A 267 11.42 10.22 -2.46
CA LYS A 267 11.22 11.48 -1.74
C LYS A 267 11.46 11.34 -0.23
N ILE A 268 10.89 10.32 0.42
CA ILE A 268 11.08 10.06 1.86
C ILE A 268 12.58 9.87 2.15
N ARG A 269 13.27 9.12 1.30
CA ARG A 269 14.73 8.92 1.42
C ARG A 269 15.51 10.24 1.30
N ALA A 270 15.15 11.09 0.35
CA ALA A 270 15.80 12.39 0.15
C ALA A 270 15.55 13.38 1.30
N GLN A 271 14.36 13.36 1.88
CA GLN A 271 13.97 14.24 2.98
C GLN A 271 14.37 13.71 4.38
N GLY A 272 14.68 12.41 4.47
CA GLY A 272 14.97 11.75 5.74
C GLY A 272 13.81 11.81 6.74
N SER A 273 14.12 11.86 8.03
CA SER A 273 13.10 11.84 9.10
C SER A 273 12.22 13.09 9.18
N SER A 274 12.56 14.17 8.47
CA SER A 274 11.79 15.43 8.53
C SER A 274 10.39 15.33 7.88
N ALA A 275 10.19 14.38 6.96
CA ALA A 275 8.88 14.15 6.33
C ALA A 275 7.92 13.31 7.21
N LEU A 276 8.44 12.60 8.22
CA LEU A 276 7.67 11.59 8.95
C LEU A 276 6.54 12.17 9.83
N PRO A 277 6.72 13.25 10.61
CA PRO A 277 5.67 13.72 11.53
C PRO A 277 4.35 14.03 10.84
N GLY A 278 4.37 14.78 9.74
CA GLY A 278 3.16 15.11 8.98
C GLY A 278 2.49 13.90 8.33
N LEU A 279 3.28 12.91 7.88
CA LEU A 279 2.74 11.66 7.34
C LEU A 279 2.07 10.81 8.42
N VAL A 280 2.65 10.78 9.62
CA VAL A 280 2.10 10.06 10.78
C VAL A 280 0.74 10.62 11.18
N ASP A 281 0.62 11.93 11.33
CA ASP A 281 -0.63 12.58 11.72
C ASP A 281 -1.75 12.33 10.71
N VAL A 282 -1.43 12.35 9.42
CA VAL A 282 -2.38 12.00 8.36
C VAL A 282 -2.72 10.52 8.37
N ALA A 283 -1.74 9.65 8.57
CA ALA A 283 -1.95 8.20 8.61
C ALA A 283 -2.89 7.79 9.74
N LYS A 284 -2.76 8.38 10.94
CA LYS A 284 -3.66 8.13 12.08
C LYS A 284 -5.13 8.34 11.74
N GLN A 285 -5.44 9.33 10.92
CA GLN A 285 -6.81 9.70 10.58
C GLN A 285 -7.35 8.96 9.35
N ASN A 286 -6.48 8.43 8.48
CA ASN A 286 -6.86 8.03 7.14
C ASN A 286 -6.41 6.62 6.74
N VAL A 287 -5.65 5.93 7.60
CA VAL A 287 -5.16 4.58 7.38
C VAL A 287 -5.71 3.65 8.44
N VAL A 288 -6.05 2.43 8.03
CA VAL A 288 -6.38 1.33 8.95
C VAL A 288 -5.35 0.24 8.78
N VAL A 289 -4.82 -0.26 9.88
CA VAL A 289 -3.88 -1.40 9.90
C VAL A 289 -4.44 -2.50 10.80
N ASP A 290 -3.92 -3.72 10.69
CA ASP A 290 -4.29 -4.78 11.64
C ASP A 290 -3.71 -4.54 13.04
N GLU A 291 -4.32 -5.19 14.06
CA GLU A 291 -3.86 -5.06 15.45
C GLU A 291 -2.44 -5.63 15.67
N GLY A 292 -2.02 -6.59 14.84
CA GLY A 292 -0.74 -7.27 15.00
C GLY A 292 0.48 -6.53 14.43
N ILE A 293 0.28 -5.44 13.69
CA ILE A 293 1.40 -4.69 13.11
C ILE A 293 2.03 -3.75 14.15
N GLU A 294 3.32 -3.94 14.39
CA GLU A 294 4.14 -2.99 15.16
C GLU A 294 4.66 -1.91 14.21
N LEU A 295 4.04 -0.72 14.25
CA LEU A 295 4.32 0.35 13.28
C LEU A 295 5.77 0.84 13.32
N PHE A 296 6.40 0.81 14.47
CA PHE A 296 7.81 1.18 14.61
C PHE A 296 8.73 0.16 13.92
N ASP A 297 8.49 -1.14 14.15
CA ASP A 297 9.24 -2.21 13.49
C ASP A 297 9.02 -2.18 11.98
N PHE A 298 7.78 -1.91 11.55
CA PHE A 298 7.47 -1.71 10.14
C PHE A 298 8.25 -0.53 9.55
N ALA A 299 8.24 0.63 10.21
CA ALA A 299 8.98 1.82 9.76
C ALA A 299 10.50 1.56 9.69
N LEU A 300 11.04 0.83 10.67
CA LEU A 300 12.45 0.44 10.69
C LEU A 300 12.78 -0.51 9.52
N ARG A 301 11.96 -1.52 9.27
CA ARG A 301 12.10 -2.42 8.11
C ARG A 301 12.03 -1.65 6.80
N MET A 302 11.05 -0.74 6.67
CA MET A 302 10.91 0.13 5.50
C MET A 302 12.11 1.05 5.30
N SER A 303 12.71 1.59 6.38
CA SER A 303 13.92 2.39 6.29
C SER A 303 15.12 1.61 5.77
N ASN A 304 15.24 0.33 6.14
CA ASN A 304 16.26 -0.57 5.62
C ASN A 304 16.04 -0.90 4.12
N LEU A 305 14.79 -0.85 3.64
CA LEU A 305 14.44 -1.03 2.24
C LEU A 305 14.66 0.24 1.40
N THR A 306 14.77 1.42 2.01
CA THR A 306 15.03 2.68 1.29
C THR A 306 16.40 2.71 0.60
N GLY A 307 17.23 1.68 0.79
CA GLY A 307 18.46 1.42 0.02
C GLY A 307 18.25 1.01 -1.45
N GLY A 308 17.04 1.18 -2.02
CA GLY A 308 16.76 0.84 -3.42
C GLY A 308 16.39 -0.63 -3.67
N ARG A 309 16.11 -1.39 -2.63
CA ARG A 309 15.90 -2.84 -2.69
C ARG A 309 14.43 -3.25 -2.78
N MET A 310 13.60 -2.50 -3.47
CA MET A 310 12.21 -2.91 -3.75
C MET A 310 12.00 -3.10 -5.25
N ALA A 311 11.53 -4.28 -5.64
CA ALA A 311 11.09 -4.57 -6.99
C ALA A 311 9.57 -4.48 -7.08
N PHE A 312 9.06 -3.93 -8.16
CA PHE A 312 7.63 -3.86 -8.45
C PHE A 312 7.29 -4.81 -9.59
N GLN A 313 6.25 -5.62 -9.40
CA GLN A 313 5.79 -6.53 -10.43
C GLN A 313 4.26 -6.57 -10.45
N THR A 314 3.67 -6.67 -11.64
CA THR A 314 2.24 -6.93 -11.80
C THR A 314 2.03 -8.41 -12.10
N LEU A 315 1.13 -9.05 -11.36
CA LEU A 315 0.79 -10.46 -11.59
C LEU A 315 0.19 -10.66 -13.00
N PRO A 316 0.51 -11.77 -13.66
CA PRO A 316 0.07 -12.02 -15.02
C PRO A 316 -1.43 -12.24 -15.11
N ILE A 317 -2.00 -11.78 -16.21
CA ILE A 317 -3.33 -12.18 -16.71
C ILE A 317 -3.15 -12.98 -17.99
N GLU A 318 -4.10 -13.86 -18.32
CA GLU A 318 -4.07 -14.58 -19.60
C GLU A 318 -4.64 -13.70 -20.72
N HIS A 319 -5.85 -13.23 -20.54
CA HIS A 319 -6.55 -12.33 -21.45
C HIS A 319 -7.69 -11.61 -20.73
N THR A 320 -8.35 -10.72 -21.45
CA THR A 320 -9.50 -9.98 -20.96
C THR A 320 -10.74 -10.45 -21.71
N GLU A 321 -11.84 -10.68 -20.98
CA GLU A 321 -13.16 -11.01 -21.53
C GLU A 321 -14.19 -9.98 -21.10
N THR A 322 -15.32 -9.95 -21.80
CA THR A 322 -16.50 -9.16 -21.39
C THR A 322 -17.62 -10.12 -21.01
N VAL A 323 -18.04 -10.06 -19.75
CA VAL A 323 -19.15 -10.85 -19.21
C VAL A 323 -20.18 -9.88 -18.66
N ASP A 324 -21.44 -10.03 -19.08
CA ASP A 324 -22.56 -9.15 -18.69
C ASP A 324 -22.28 -7.65 -18.89
N GLY A 325 -21.53 -7.31 -19.95
CA GLY A 325 -21.15 -5.93 -20.27
C GLY A 325 -19.98 -5.39 -19.44
N GLU A 326 -19.41 -6.18 -18.55
CA GLU A 326 -18.25 -5.82 -17.71
C GLU A 326 -16.97 -6.55 -18.16
N SER A 327 -15.87 -5.79 -18.23
CA SER A 327 -14.55 -6.36 -18.53
C SER A 327 -14.00 -7.09 -17.31
N ILE A 328 -13.56 -8.33 -17.50
CA ILE A 328 -12.91 -9.19 -16.51
C ILE A 328 -11.55 -9.67 -17.03
N ASN A 329 -10.62 -9.95 -16.13
CA ASN A 329 -9.36 -10.61 -16.46
C ASN A 329 -9.47 -12.11 -16.18
N ILE A 330 -9.25 -12.93 -17.19
CA ILE A 330 -9.09 -14.37 -17.03
C ILE A 330 -7.66 -14.65 -16.61
N VAL A 331 -7.50 -15.48 -15.59
CA VAL A 331 -6.21 -15.78 -14.96
C VAL A 331 -6.01 -17.29 -14.82
N ASP A 332 -4.79 -17.74 -15.11
CA ASP A 332 -4.33 -19.07 -14.70
C ASP A 332 -3.77 -18.99 -13.26
N THR A 333 -4.58 -19.46 -12.31
CA THR A 333 -4.22 -19.43 -10.88
C THR A 333 -2.93 -20.21 -10.59
N HIS A 334 -2.67 -21.32 -11.31
CA HIS A 334 -1.43 -22.08 -11.12
C HIS A 334 -0.21 -21.30 -11.59
N LYS A 335 -0.32 -20.59 -12.71
CA LYS A 335 0.74 -19.72 -13.21
C LYS A 335 0.99 -18.55 -12.27
N VAL A 336 -0.08 -17.92 -11.76
CA VAL A 336 0.03 -16.84 -10.77
C VAL A 336 0.75 -17.34 -9.51
N ARG A 337 0.33 -18.47 -8.95
CA ARG A 337 0.96 -19.05 -7.74
C ARG A 337 2.43 -19.41 -7.96
N ARG A 338 2.81 -19.93 -9.13
CA ARG A 338 4.23 -20.19 -9.45
C ARG A 338 5.04 -18.88 -9.45
N VAL A 339 4.55 -17.84 -10.11
CA VAL A 339 5.21 -16.53 -10.12
C VAL A 339 5.37 -15.97 -8.71
N VAL A 340 4.32 -16.08 -7.88
CA VAL A 340 4.36 -15.64 -6.49
C VAL A 340 5.37 -16.46 -5.68
N ALA A 341 5.37 -17.78 -5.81
CA ALA A 341 6.30 -18.67 -5.10
C ALA A 341 7.77 -18.38 -5.45
N GLU A 342 8.08 -18.09 -6.72
CA GLU A 342 9.43 -17.71 -7.14
C GLU A 342 9.94 -16.41 -6.50
N ILE A 343 9.01 -15.53 -6.07
CA ILE A 343 9.33 -14.25 -5.44
C ILE A 343 9.37 -14.38 -3.92
N VAL A 344 8.40 -15.10 -3.34
CA VAL A 344 8.21 -15.21 -1.88
C VAL A 344 9.16 -16.27 -1.29
N ASP A 345 9.41 -17.34 -2.02
CA ASP A 345 10.32 -18.43 -1.61
C ASP A 345 11.23 -18.81 -2.79
N PRO A 346 12.16 -17.91 -3.16
CA PRO A 346 13.04 -18.18 -4.29
C PRO A 346 13.85 -19.44 -4.04
N PRO A 347 13.87 -20.39 -4.99
CA PRO A 347 14.71 -21.59 -4.86
C PRO A 347 16.15 -21.15 -4.63
N ALA A 348 16.80 -21.76 -3.62
CA ALA A 348 18.18 -21.42 -3.22
C ALA A 348 19.05 -21.20 -4.47
N ARG A 349 19.53 -19.99 -4.66
CA ARG A 349 20.36 -19.62 -5.83
C ARG A 349 21.58 -20.56 -5.85
N LYS A 350 21.51 -21.64 -6.64
CA LYS A 350 22.72 -22.27 -7.13
C LYS A 350 23.47 -21.15 -7.86
N GLN A 351 24.68 -20.86 -7.39
CA GLN A 351 25.57 -19.88 -8.05
C GLN A 351 25.62 -20.22 -9.54
N GLN A 352 24.75 -19.60 -10.33
CA GLN A 352 24.84 -19.71 -11.78
C GLN A 352 26.03 -18.85 -12.20
N LYS A 353 27.06 -19.55 -12.65
CA LYS A 353 28.14 -18.97 -13.45
C LYS A 353 27.50 -18.07 -14.51
N PRO A 354 27.98 -16.83 -14.73
CA PRO A 354 27.44 -15.96 -15.74
C PRO A 354 27.31 -16.72 -17.08
N PRO A 355 26.15 -16.68 -17.75
CA PRO A 355 26.01 -17.32 -19.04
C PRO A 355 27.01 -16.69 -20.01
N ALA A 356 27.65 -17.55 -20.85
CA ALA A 356 28.49 -17.09 -21.94
C ALA A 356 27.66 -16.18 -22.87
N PRO A 357 28.28 -15.14 -23.49
CA PRO A 357 27.54 -14.23 -24.36
C PRO A 357 26.92 -15.00 -25.53
N VAL A 358 25.58 -15.03 -25.55
CA VAL A 358 24.80 -15.55 -26.67
C VAL A 358 24.73 -14.47 -27.75
N PRO A 359 24.93 -14.78 -29.05
CA PRO A 359 24.77 -13.82 -30.13
C PRO A 359 23.35 -13.25 -30.13
N ALA A 360 23.23 -11.93 -30.23
CA ALA A 360 21.95 -11.21 -30.19
C ALA A 360 21.02 -11.68 -31.32
N ALA A 361 19.88 -12.25 -30.94
CA ALA A 361 18.72 -12.37 -31.82
C ALA A 361 18.08 -10.98 -32.00
N PRO A 362 17.35 -10.72 -33.13
CA PRO A 362 16.69 -9.44 -33.35
C PRO A 362 15.73 -9.12 -32.20
N ALA A 363 15.85 -7.90 -31.65
CA ALA A 363 15.09 -7.45 -30.51
C ALA A 363 13.60 -7.33 -30.85
N GLU A 364 12.79 -8.31 -30.46
CA GLU A 364 11.39 -8.02 -30.12
C GLU A 364 11.39 -7.06 -28.93
N ALA A 365 10.59 -5.99 -29.04
CA ALA A 365 10.54 -4.93 -28.03
C ALA A 365 10.18 -5.54 -26.67
N GLN A 366 11.17 -5.78 -25.83
CA GLN A 366 10.96 -6.21 -24.46
C GLN A 366 10.17 -5.13 -23.71
N PRO A 367 9.17 -5.50 -22.90
CA PRO A 367 8.51 -4.52 -22.03
C PRO A 367 9.58 -3.82 -21.17
N PRO A 368 9.42 -2.52 -20.91
CA PRO A 368 10.37 -1.78 -20.09
C PRO A 368 10.56 -2.47 -18.74
N PRO A 369 11.77 -2.47 -18.18
CA PRO A 369 12.05 -3.09 -16.90
C PRO A 369 11.12 -2.51 -15.81
N PRO A 370 10.71 -3.32 -14.82
CA PRO A 370 9.85 -2.84 -13.75
C PRO A 370 10.53 -1.69 -13.00
N PRO A 371 9.75 -0.72 -12.49
CA PRO A 371 10.29 0.38 -11.71
C PRO A 371 11.02 -0.13 -10.48
N THR A 372 12.11 0.56 -10.11
CA THR A 372 12.84 0.35 -8.86
C THR A 372 12.76 1.61 -8.00
N ALA A 373 12.94 1.48 -6.69
CA ALA A 373 12.89 2.63 -5.78
C ALA A 373 14.13 3.56 -5.88
N ASP A 374 15.11 3.24 -6.71
CA ASP A 374 16.35 4.02 -6.87
C ASP A 374 16.22 5.24 -7.77
N SER A 375 15.21 5.26 -8.63
CA SER A 375 15.00 6.33 -9.60
C SER A 375 13.51 6.62 -9.75
N ILE A 376 13.21 7.81 -10.27
CA ILE A 376 11.83 8.16 -10.65
C ILE A 376 11.58 7.55 -12.03
N PRO A 377 10.81 6.45 -12.13
CA PRO A 377 10.58 5.79 -13.40
C PRO A 377 9.63 6.61 -14.27
N CYS A 378 9.89 6.68 -15.58
CA CYS A 378 8.96 7.24 -16.54
C CYS A 378 7.94 6.17 -16.96
N VAL A 379 6.67 6.54 -16.95
CA VAL A 379 5.53 5.64 -17.29
C VAL A 379 4.56 6.34 -18.24
N ASP A 380 3.74 5.56 -18.93
CA ASP A 380 2.67 6.07 -19.79
C ASP A 380 1.40 6.36 -19.01
#